data_2fef4164ab0b06c56799bc9523049cd2
#
_entry.id   2fef4164ab0b06c56799bc9523049cd2
#
_cell.length_a   1.000
_cell.length_b   1.000
_cell.length_c   1.000
_cell.angle_alpha   90.00
_cell.angle_beta   90.00
_cell.angle_gamma   90.00
#
_symmetry.space_group_name_H-M   'P 1'
#
loop_
_entity.id
_entity.type
_entity.pdbx_description
1 polymer ?
#
loop_
_entity_poly.entity_id
_entity_poly.type
_entity_poly.pdbx_seq_one_letter_code
_entity_poly.pdbx_strand_id
1 'polypeptide(L)'
;MRNLPKTRWTTAGIAALFGFLGGCASPAGPMAAALPAARATSPDLANLPSPAEAPPAEWAGKELPIRMIPNIPQSAEAYYAPDNLHVIAQTKDPMAAQPEKGKIGGSLTFTYTDTGEELTRINDKGQDACSWFLPDGKGLIWTSTRDHPEMPPGNWSEETDYPQGAELYTSDLKGGNIRRLTNNKYYEAEVTTSLDGKWVFFGRQIDGKLDIWKMRIDGTAEQQLTFTPDWQEGAPYPAPDGKHLIFRAWKKSDKLRINEEYKATGKHQQTPMTIFTMTTDGTDVQPRTFTKDMNWAPFIAPDGQHFFYDRVFAGNNWEVVMNDLAGGEPQQITYNKGFDGFVSVSWDGKKALFGRSLGSGFMSNIHTFVMDISSLNVGPENYKGSIPPRAKRPAGWVEDPALKDFGDRLGK
;
A
#
# COMPACT_ATOMS: atom_id res chain seq x y z
N MET A 1 -25.04 42.48 -12.05
CA MET A 1 -24.68 41.60 -10.93
C MET A 1 -25.81 40.57 -10.78
N ARG A 2 -25.64 39.38 -11.33
CA ARG A 2 -26.62 38.28 -11.18
C ARG A 2 -25.85 37.09 -10.58
N ASN A 3 -26.33 36.66 -9.40
CA ASN A 3 -25.83 35.52 -8.68
C ASN A 3 -26.05 34.24 -9.49
N LEU A 4 -24.97 33.52 -9.79
CA LEU A 4 -25.01 32.17 -10.29
C LEU A 4 -24.89 31.19 -9.09
N PRO A 5 -25.66 30.11 -9.06
CA PRO A 5 -25.62 29.15 -7.97
C PRO A 5 -24.34 28.30 -8.07
N LYS A 6 -23.68 28.11 -6.93
CA LYS A 6 -22.56 27.18 -6.79
C LYS A 6 -23.10 25.76 -6.88
N THR A 7 -22.93 25.12 -8.01
CA THR A 7 -23.18 23.69 -8.19
C THR A 7 -22.07 22.93 -7.47
N ARG A 8 -22.42 22.21 -6.42
CA ARG A 8 -21.54 21.23 -5.80
C ARG A 8 -21.34 20.07 -6.77
N TRP A 9 -20.14 19.87 -7.24
CA TRP A 9 -19.75 18.72 -8.03
C TRP A 9 -19.43 17.56 -7.10
N THR A 10 -20.22 16.52 -7.18
CA THR A 10 -19.87 15.22 -6.64
C THR A 10 -18.95 14.54 -7.63
N THR A 11 -17.67 14.55 -7.37
CA THR A 11 -16.69 13.72 -8.09
C THR A 11 -16.83 12.28 -7.64
N ALA A 12 -17.59 11.51 -8.40
CA ALA A 12 -17.55 10.06 -8.31
C ALA A 12 -16.44 9.57 -9.24
N GLY A 13 -15.27 9.32 -8.71
CA GLY A 13 -14.19 8.81 -9.55
C GLY A 13 -13.02 8.39 -8.70
N ILE A 14 -12.68 7.10 -8.75
CA ILE A 14 -11.46 6.49 -8.23
C ILE A 14 -11.03 7.10 -6.89
N ALA A 15 -11.90 6.97 -5.95
CA ALA A 15 -11.60 7.38 -4.61
C ALA A 15 -11.80 6.19 -3.72
N ALA A 16 -10.94 6.09 -2.83
CA ALA A 16 -11.09 5.42 -1.57
C ALA A 16 -10.50 4.02 -1.46
N LEU A 17 -9.22 4.04 -1.47
CA LEU A 17 -8.55 3.31 -0.42
C LEU A 17 -8.66 4.17 0.83
N PHE A 18 -9.54 3.88 1.73
CA PHE A 18 -9.63 4.59 3.01
C PHE A 18 -9.98 6.10 2.98
N GLY A 19 -11.03 6.47 2.29
CA GLY A 19 -11.69 7.75 2.54
C GLY A 19 -12.61 7.63 3.75
N PHE A 20 -12.12 7.79 4.96
CA PHE A 20 -12.92 7.73 6.17
C PHE A 20 -12.98 9.11 6.85
N LEU A 21 -14.04 9.80 6.65
CA LEU A 21 -14.30 11.10 7.28
C LEU A 21 -15.01 10.92 8.62
N GLY A 22 -14.47 11.47 9.65
CA GLY A 22 -15.18 11.57 10.91
C GLY A 22 -14.41 12.30 11.99
N GLY A 23 -14.44 13.60 11.95
CA GLY A 23 -14.02 14.40 13.09
C GLY A 23 -15.06 14.33 14.19
N CYS A 24 -14.68 13.98 15.40
CA CYS A 24 -15.38 14.36 16.63
C CYS A 24 -14.36 14.81 17.65
N ALA A 25 -14.48 16.08 18.02
CA ALA A 25 -13.80 16.60 19.19
C ALA A 25 -14.37 15.93 20.44
N SER A 26 -13.53 15.43 21.33
CA SER A 26 -13.87 15.03 22.68
C SER A 26 -12.94 15.71 23.67
N PRO A 27 -13.44 16.16 24.84
CA PRO A 27 -12.67 16.89 25.81
C PRO A 27 -11.67 15.98 26.56
N ALA A 28 -10.57 16.57 26.98
CA ALA A 28 -9.53 15.91 27.76
C ALA A 28 -10.08 15.28 29.03
N GLY A 29 -9.95 13.96 29.14
CA GLY A 29 -10.16 13.19 30.36
C GLY A 29 -8.87 12.49 30.77
N PRO A 30 -8.75 12.04 32.03
CA PRO A 30 -7.50 11.64 32.64
C PRO A 30 -6.92 10.35 32.06
N MET A 31 -5.58 10.20 32.18
CA MET A 31 -4.73 9.09 31.79
C MET A 31 -5.46 7.74 31.77
N ALA A 32 -5.62 7.17 30.58
CA ALA A 32 -6.19 5.85 30.42
C ALA A 32 -5.16 4.78 30.84
N ALA A 33 -5.58 3.93 31.77
CA ALA A 33 -4.88 2.70 32.10
C ALA A 33 -4.79 1.81 30.85
N ALA A 34 -3.69 1.05 30.73
CA ALA A 34 -3.50 0.06 29.69
C ALA A 34 -4.75 -0.84 29.56
N LEU A 35 -5.39 -0.80 28.39
CA LEU A 35 -6.54 -1.66 28.11
C LEU A 35 -6.06 -3.12 28.02
N PRO A 36 -6.77 -4.08 28.63
CA PRO A 36 -6.48 -5.49 28.45
C PRO A 36 -6.67 -5.88 26.98
N ALA A 37 -5.87 -6.82 26.49
CA ALA A 37 -6.03 -7.42 25.17
C ALA A 37 -7.49 -7.91 25.02
N ALA A 38 -8.31 -7.13 24.33
CA ALA A 38 -9.70 -7.50 24.10
C ALA A 38 -9.75 -8.51 22.94
N ARG A 39 -10.15 -9.74 23.20
CA ARG A 39 -10.70 -10.60 22.15
C ARG A 39 -11.95 -9.87 21.61
N ALA A 40 -11.80 -9.22 20.48
CA ALA A 40 -12.91 -8.57 19.83
C ALA A 40 -13.77 -9.65 19.14
N THR A 41 -14.80 -10.12 19.83
CA THR A 41 -15.91 -10.76 19.15
C THR A 41 -16.88 -9.67 18.70
N SER A 42 -16.74 -9.19 17.47
CA SER A 42 -17.70 -8.28 16.89
C SER A 42 -18.94 -9.05 16.43
N PRO A 43 -20.17 -8.59 16.72
CA PRO A 43 -21.41 -9.21 16.23
C PRO A 43 -21.51 -9.26 14.70
N ASP A 44 -20.82 -8.36 14.00
CA ASP A 44 -20.84 -8.31 12.54
C ASP A 44 -20.01 -9.42 11.87
N LEU A 45 -19.10 -10.07 12.61
CA LEU A 45 -18.29 -11.16 12.09
C LEU A 45 -19.10 -12.43 11.83
N ALA A 46 -20.25 -12.60 12.50
CA ALA A 46 -21.16 -13.74 12.30
C ALA A 46 -21.93 -13.65 10.96
N ASN A 47 -21.98 -12.48 10.35
CA ASN A 47 -22.70 -12.21 9.11
C ASN A 47 -21.77 -11.91 7.92
N LEU A 48 -20.46 -12.17 8.05
CA LEU A 48 -19.58 -12.11 6.89
C LEU A 48 -20.02 -13.15 5.88
N PRO A 49 -20.13 -12.82 4.58
CA PRO A 49 -20.42 -13.80 3.58
C PRO A 49 -19.41 -14.95 3.68
N SER A 50 -19.90 -16.18 3.54
CA SER A 50 -19.03 -17.35 3.45
C SER A 50 -17.88 -17.07 2.49
N PRO A 51 -16.64 -17.48 2.81
CA PRO A 51 -15.56 -17.40 1.86
C PRO A 51 -15.98 -18.16 0.60
N ALA A 52 -15.87 -17.48 -0.54
CA ALA A 52 -16.06 -18.04 -1.84
C ALA A 52 -17.52 -18.25 -2.29
N GLU A 53 -18.08 -17.23 -2.94
CA GLU A 53 -18.69 -17.56 -4.22
C GLU A 53 -17.59 -18.19 -5.07
N ALA A 54 -17.81 -19.39 -5.57
CA ALA A 54 -16.84 -20.06 -6.43
C ALA A 54 -16.46 -19.12 -7.59
N PRO A 55 -15.17 -19.00 -7.93
CA PRO A 55 -14.76 -18.20 -9.09
C PRO A 55 -15.54 -18.66 -10.33
N PRO A 56 -15.77 -17.76 -11.30
CA PRO A 56 -16.44 -18.13 -12.55
C PRO A 56 -15.82 -19.40 -13.14
N ALA A 57 -16.63 -20.23 -13.78
CA ALA A 57 -16.19 -21.53 -14.30
C ALA A 57 -14.97 -21.44 -15.23
N GLU A 58 -14.85 -20.32 -15.98
CA GLU A 58 -13.68 -20.04 -16.82
C GLU A 58 -12.36 -19.80 -16.06
N TRP A 59 -12.44 -19.57 -14.76
CA TRP A 59 -11.29 -19.39 -13.88
C TRP A 59 -10.96 -20.64 -13.07
N ALA A 60 -11.86 -21.62 -13.11
CA ALA A 60 -11.68 -22.87 -12.35
C ALA A 60 -10.29 -23.49 -12.63
N GLY A 61 -9.52 -23.72 -11.57
CA GLY A 61 -8.17 -24.28 -11.65
C GLY A 61 -7.05 -23.32 -12.05
N LYS A 62 -7.34 -22.01 -12.20
CA LYS A 62 -6.31 -20.99 -12.47
C LYS A 62 -5.85 -20.27 -11.21
N GLU A 63 -6.77 -19.99 -10.29
CA GLU A 63 -6.45 -19.33 -9.03
C GLU A 63 -5.79 -20.32 -8.07
N LEU A 64 -4.72 -19.85 -7.41
CA LEU A 64 -4.07 -20.61 -6.34
C LEU A 64 -5.00 -20.73 -5.13
N PRO A 65 -4.76 -21.69 -4.21
CA PRO A 65 -5.58 -21.81 -3.01
C PRO A 65 -5.58 -20.54 -2.18
N ILE A 66 -6.77 -19.99 -1.91
CA ILE A 66 -6.95 -18.79 -1.09
C ILE A 66 -7.90 -19.06 0.08
N ARG A 67 -7.73 -18.27 1.13
CA ARG A 67 -8.68 -18.19 2.24
C ARG A 67 -8.74 -16.76 2.79
N MET A 68 -9.91 -16.30 3.16
CA MET A 68 -10.07 -15.07 3.94
C MET A 68 -9.53 -15.29 5.36
N ILE A 69 -8.86 -14.31 5.94
CA ILE A 69 -8.48 -14.36 7.36
C ILE A 69 -9.76 -14.18 8.18
N PRO A 70 -10.15 -15.19 8.98
CA PRO A 70 -11.38 -15.12 9.77
C PRO A 70 -11.24 -14.17 10.95
N ASN A 71 -12.38 -13.73 11.52
CA ASN A 71 -12.45 -12.93 12.74
C ASN A 71 -11.71 -11.57 12.70
N ILE A 72 -11.33 -11.09 11.53
CA ILE A 72 -10.70 -9.79 11.35
C ILE A 72 -11.71 -8.87 10.68
N PRO A 73 -11.91 -7.62 11.19
CA PRO A 73 -12.72 -6.61 10.50
C PRO A 73 -12.19 -6.31 9.10
N GLN A 74 -12.88 -5.46 8.35
CA GLN A 74 -12.37 -4.97 7.07
C GLN A 74 -10.93 -4.51 7.22
N SER A 75 -10.06 -5.05 6.39
CA SER A 75 -8.61 -4.88 6.50
C SER A 75 -7.97 -4.99 5.13
N ALA A 76 -6.93 -4.20 4.90
CA ALA A 76 -6.16 -4.23 3.67
C ALA A 76 -4.72 -3.76 3.93
N GLU A 77 -3.89 -3.81 2.89
CA GLU A 77 -2.50 -3.39 2.94
C GLU A 77 -1.73 -4.09 4.08
N ALA A 78 -1.79 -5.41 4.03
CA ALA A 78 -1.30 -6.29 5.09
C ALA A 78 0.09 -6.84 4.78
N TYR A 79 0.94 -6.96 5.80
CA TYR A 79 2.31 -7.44 5.69
C TYR A 79 2.65 -8.46 6.77
N TYR A 80 3.41 -9.50 6.40
CA TYR A 80 3.87 -10.51 7.35
C TYR A 80 5.01 -10.03 8.23
N ALA A 81 4.97 -10.43 9.48
CA ALA A 81 6.13 -10.43 10.37
C ALA A 81 7.19 -11.46 9.91
N PRO A 82 8.46 -11.33 10.37
CA PRO A 82 9.51 -12.30 10.05
C PRO A 82 9.21 -13.76 10.46
N ASP A 83 8.24 -13.96 11.33
CA ASP A 83 7.79 -15.31 11.78
C ASP A 83 6.84 -16.00 10.79
N ASN A 84 6.40 -15.34 9.72
CA ASN A 84 5.46 -15.84 8.73
C ASN A 84 4.08 -16.21 9.28
N LEU A 85 3.71 -15.70 10.44
CA LEU A 85 2.45 -15.95 11.12
C LEU A 85 1.70 -14.66 11.45
N HIS A 86 2.38 -13.71 12.10
CA HIS A 86 1.77 -12.45 12.47
C HIS A 86 1.70 -11.52 11.25
N VAL A 87 0.65 -10.72 11.24
CA VAL A 87 0.30 -9.78 10.17
C VAL A 87 0.08 -8.40 10.79
N ILE A 88 0.56 -7.35 10.15
CA ILE A 88 0.23 -5.96 10.45
C ILE A 88 -0.58 -5.39 9.28
N ALA A 89 -1.63 -4.64 9.57
CA ALA A 89 -2.49 -4.09 8.52
C ALA A 89 -3.27 -2.86 8.99
N GLN A 90 -3.75 -2.08 8.02
CA GLN A 90 -4.78 -1.10 8.23
C GLN A 90 -6.12 -1.82 8.35
N THR A 91 -6.73 -1.71 9.51
CA THR A 91 -7.95 -2.44 9.86
C THR A 91 -9.00 -1.46 10.38
N LYS A 92 -10.24 -1.66 9.95
CA LYS A 92 -11.37 -0.91 10.50
C LYS A 92 -11.46 -1.16 12.00
N ASP A 93 -11.39 -0.09 12.79
CA ASP A 93 -11.41 -0.23 14.25
C ASP A 93 -12.77 -0.74 14.74
N PRO A 94 -12.86 -1.96 15.30
CA PRO A 94 -14.11 -2.50 15.82
C PRO A 94 -14.61 -1.78 17.08
N MET A 95 -13.73 -0.99 17.72
CA MET A 95 -14.05 -0.19 18.91
C MET A 95 -14.49 1.24 18.58
N ALA A 96 -14.31 1.68 17.31
CA ALA A 96 -14.74 3.01 16.90
C ALA A 96 -16.25 3.12 16.92
N ALA A 97 -16.74 4.30 17.32
CA ALA A 97 -18.16 4.63 17.13
C ALA A 97 -18.54 4.48 15.66
N GLN A 98 -19.74 3.97 15.38
CA GLN A 98 -20.22 3.87 14.00
C GLN A 98 -20.17 5.27 13.36
N PRO A 99 -19.62 5.38 12.15
CA PRO A 99 -19.53 6.68 11.48
C PRO A 99 -20.93 7.22 11.22
N GLU A 100 -21.08 8.55 11.23
CA GLU A 100 -22.31 9.20 10.80
C GLU A 100 -22.73 8.72 9.40
N LYS A 101 -24.02 8.65 9.15
CA LYS A 101 -24.55 8.21 7.86
C LYS A 101 -23.88 8.95 6.69
N GLY A 102 -23.25 8.22 5.80
CA GLY A 102 -22.51 8.76 4.64
C GLY A 102 -21.05 9.13 4.93
N LYS A 103 -20.57 8.92 6.16
CA LYS A 103 -19.15 9.00 6.49
C LYS A 103 -18.60 7.60 6.70
N ILE A 104 -17.36 7.42 6.36
CA ILE A 104 -16.66 6.16 6.50
C ILE A 104 -15.77 6.28 7.75
N GLY A 105 -15.77 5.28 8.66
CA GLY A 105 -14.91 5.28 9.87
C GLY A 105 -13.42 5.14 9.53
N GLY A 106 -12.51 5.64 10.35
CA GLY A 106 -11.07 5.55 10.11
C GLY A 106 -10.53 4.12 10.22
N SER A 107 -9.50 3.80 9.43
CA SER A 107 -8.66 2.64 9.67
C SER A 107 -7.52 2.99 10.61
N LEU A 108 -7.15 2.04 11.46
CA LEU A 108 -6.02 2.13 12.36
C LEU A 108 -5.10 0.91 12.14
N THR A 109 -3.90 1.01 12.67
CA THR A 109 -2.94 -0.08 12.63
C THR A 109 -3.29 -1.14 13.65
N PHE A 110 -3.42 -2.37 13.19
CA PHE A 110 -3.62 -3.57 14.00
C PHE A 110 -2.61 -4.65 13.64
N THR A 111 -2.34 -5.54 14.60
CA THR A 111 -1.68 -6.81 14.35
C THR A 111 -2.60 -7.98 14.69
N TYR A 112 -2.43 -9.10 14.00
CA TYR A 112 -3.17 -10.35 14.21
C TYR A 112 -2.39 -11.50 13.57
N THR A 113 -2.83 -12.74 13.79
CA THR A 113 -2.26 -13.89 13.05
C THR A 113 -2.99 -14.12 11.74
N ASP A 114 -2.35 -14.76 10.78
CA ASP A 114 -2.99 -15.11 9.50
C ASP A 114 -4.09 -16.19 9.67
N THR A 115 -4.25 -16.74 10.89
CA THR A 115 -5.37 -17.58 11.28
C THR A 115 -6.54 -16.82 11.93
N GLY A 116 -6.41 -15.49 12.08
CA GLY A 116 -7.46 -14.62 12.61
C GLY A 116 -7.55 -14.56 14.13
N GLU A 117 -6.43 -14.75 14.79
CA GLU A 117 -6.29 -14.70 16.24
C GLU A 117 -5.42 -13.51 16.66
N GLU A 118 -5.36 -13.23 17.97
CA GLU A 118 -4.49 -12.22 18.58
C GLU A 118 -4.67 -10.80 18.04
N LEU A 119 -5.91 -10.43 17.65
CA LEU A 119 -6.19 -9.08 17.17
C LEU A 119 -5.79 -8.03 18.20
N THR A 120 -4.75 -7.26 17.89
CA THR A 120 -4.16 -6.26 18.78
C THR A 120 -4.18 -4.89 18.11
N ARG A 121 -4.80 -3.91 18.76
CA ARG A 121 -4.83 -2.52 18.33
C ARG A 121 -3.52 -1.84 18.66
N ILE A 122 -2.84 -1.28 17.67
CA ILE A 122 -1.53 -0.60 17.83
C ILE A 122 -1.70 0.90 18.04
N ASN A 123 -2.54 1.53 17.23
CA ASN A 123 -2.85 2.95 17.36
C ASN A 123 -4.31 3.16 17.77
N ASP A 124 -4.58 4.24 18.50
CA ASP A 124 -5.89 4.52 19.11
C ASP A 124 -6.55 5.82 18.65
N LYS A 125 -5.90 6.59 17.76
CA LYS A 125 -6.42 7.88 17.29
C LYS A 125 -5.86 8.27 15.92
N GLY A 126 -6.53 9.20 15.27
CA GLY A 126 -6.18 9.67 13.93
C GLY A 126 -6.61 8.70 12.85
N GLN A 127 -5.92 8.73 11.75
CA GLN A 127 -6.05 7.81 10.61
C GLN A 127 -4.68 7.25 10.30
N ASP A 128 -4.61 5.96 10.03
CA ASP A 128 -3.38 5.28 9.72
C ASP A 128 -3.37 4.77 8.27
N ALA A 129 -2.18 4.70 7.71
CA ALA A 129 -1.88 3.99 6.49
C ALA A 129 -0.50 3.34 6.60
N CYS A 130 -0.22 2.37 5.76
CA CYS A 130 1.10 1.79 5.59
C CYS A 130 1.83 1.49 6.92
N SER A 131 2.03 0.26 7.19
CA SER A 131 2.68 -0.20 8.42
C SER A 131 3.59 -1.39 8.14
N TRP A 132 4.60 -1.59 8.97
CA TRP A 132 5.60 -2.62 8.76
C TRP A 132 6.12 -3.19 10.07
N PHE A 133 6.47 -4.49 10.11
CA PHE A 133 7.26 -5.04 11.21
C PHE A 133 8.73 -4.67 11.07
N LEU A 134 9.38 -4.32 12.16
CA LEU A 134 10.83 -4.21 12.16
C LEU A 134 11.45 -5.61 11.91
N PRO A 135 12.55 -5.71 11.15
CA PRO A 135 13.12 -6.99 10.74
C PRO A 135 13.58 -7.90 11.89
N ASP A 136 13.83 -7.32 13.07
CA ASP A 136 14.15 -8.09 14.27
C ASP A 136 12.91 -8.71 14.96
N GLY A 137 11.72 -8.44 14.43
CA GLY A 137 10.44 -8.92 14.95
C GLY A 137 10.04 -8.33 16.31
N LYS A 138 10.68 -7.24 16.79
CA LYS A 138 10.45 -6.69 18.14
C LYS A 138 9.72 -5.37 18.18
N GLY A 139 9.48 -4.76 17.04
CA GLY A 139 8.81 -3.47 16.95
C GLY A 139 8.09 -3.30 15.62
N LEU A 140 7.37 -2.20 15.54
CA LEU A 140 6.54 -1.79 14.42
C LEU A 140 6.95 -0.39 13.96
N ILE A 141 6.76 -0.12 12.66
CA ILE A 141 6.76 1.22 12.11
C ILE A 141 5.46 1.43 11.34
N TRP A 142 4.88 2.61 11.43
CA TRP A 142 3.57 2.90 10.84
C TRP A 142 3.36 4.39 10.63
N THR A 143 2.45 4.73 9.72
CA THR A 143 2.05 6.10 9.38
C THR A 143 0.76 6.47 10.07
N SER A 144 0.65 7.70 10.59
CA SER A 144 -0.58 8.20 11.21
C SER A 144 -0.70 9.72 11.19
N THR A 145 -1.94 10.21 11.14
CA THR A 145 -2.28 11.62 11.39
C THR A 145 -2.52 11.92 12.87
N ARG A 146 -2.18 11.01 13.78
CA ARG A 146 -2.57 11.00 15.19
C ARG A 146 -2.24 12.28 15.98
N ASP A 147 -1.20 12.99 15.60
CA ASP A 147 -0.73 14.20 16.31
C ASP A 147 -1.09 15.50 15.59
N HIS A 148 -1.85 15.40 14.49
CA HIS A 148 -2.35 16.55 13.72
C HIS A 148 -3.88 16.55 13.54
N PRO A 149 -4.65 16.50 14.64
CA PRO A 149 -6.12 16.49 14.55
C PRO A 149 -6.71 17.78 13.95
N GLU A 150 -5.92 18.84 13.88
CA GLU A 150 -6.30 20.11 13.26
C GLU A 150 -6.23 20.09 11.73
N MET A 151 -5.54 19.11 11.15
CA MET A 151 -5.44 18.99 9.70
C MET A 151 -6.71 18.34 9.13
N PRO A 152 -7.14 18.74 7.92
CA PRO A 152 -8.27 18.09 7.29
C PRO A 152 -7.95 16.61 7.01
N PRO A 153 -8.93 15.72 7.20
CA PRO A 153 -8.78 14.34 6.79
C PRO A 153 -8.67 14.28 5.28
N GLY A 154 -7.54 13.87 4.77
CA GLY A 154 -7.33 13.73 3.35
C GLY A 154 -7.81 12.37 2.80
N ASN A 155 -7.49 12.12 1.55
CA ASN A 155 -7.72 10.85 0.88
C ASN A 155 -6.37 10.20 0.53
N TRP A 156 -6.05 9.08 1.15
CA TRP A 156 -4.79 8.36 0.96
C TRP A 156 -4.54 7.87 -0.47
N SER A 157 -5.58 7.87 -1.31
CA SER A 157 -5.50 7.39 -2.70
C SER A 157 -5.54 8.51 -3.74
N GLU A 158 -5.64 9.78 -3.32
CA GLU A 158 -5.74 10.91 -4.23
C GLU A 158 -4.60 11.91 -3.96
N GLU A 159 -3.64 11.97 -4.86
CA GLU A 159 -2.42 12.78 -4.70
C GLU A 159 -2.66 14.27 -4.47
N THR A 160 -3.79 14.80 -4.91
CA THR A 160 -4.18 16.20 -4.69
C THR A 160 -4.87 16.43 -3.36
N ASP A 161 -5.11 15.35 -2.60
CA ASP A 161 -5.85 15.37 -1.33
C ASP A 161 -5.25 14.42 -0.28
N TYR A 162 -3.96 14.10 -0.38
CA TYR A 162 -3.28 13.28 0.63
C TYR A 162 -3.37 13.91 2.02
N PRO A 163 -3.57 13.11 3.09
CA PRO A 163 -3.67 13.61 4.46
C PRO A 163 -2.40 14.33 4.88
N GLN A 164 -2.43 15.65 4.90
CA GLN A 164 -1.32 16.44 5.40
C GLN A 164 -1.19 16.28 6.91
N GLY A 165 0.05 16.28 7.45
CA GLY A 165 0.31 15.95 8.85
C GLY A 165 0.32 14.45 9.15
N ALA A 166 0.32 13.60 8.12
CA ALA A 166 0.65 12.19 8.28
C ALA A 166 2.13 12.02 8.56
N GLU A 167 2.45 11.42 9.68
CA GLU A 167 3.82 11.28 10.23
C GLU A 167 4.17 9.82 10.47
N LEU A 168 5.45 9.55 10.64
CA LEU A 168 5.97 8.21 10.89
C LEU A 168 6.20 7.96 12.38
N TYR A 169 5.80 6.79 12.84
CA TYR A 169 5.90 6.35 14.23
C TYR A 169 6.51 4.96 14.33
N THR A 170 7.21 4.70 15.43
CA THR A 170 7.55 3.34 15.86
C THR A 170 6.86 3.02 17.17
N SER A 171 6.62 1.74 17.41
CA SER A 171 6.09 1.22 18.68
C SER A 171 6.59 -0.19 18.97
N ASP A 172 6.33 -0.69 20.17
CA ASP A 172 6.43 -2.11 20.42
C ASP A 172 5.24 -2.88 19.77
N LEU A 173 5.28 -4.21 19.83
CA LEU A 173 4.28 -5.09 19.22
C LEU A 173 2.86 -4.97 19.82
N LYS A 174 2.71 -4.24 20.92
CA LYS A 174 1.43 -4.02 21.61
C LYS A 174 0.95 -2.58 21.54
N GLY A 175 1.59 -1.74 20.70
CA GLY A 175 1.26 -0.32 20.59
C GLY A 175 1.73 0.53 21.77
N GLY A 176 2.63 0.01 22.61
CA GLY A 176 3.33 0.77 23.64
C GLY A 176 4.62 1.42 23.12
N ASN A 177 5.24 2.28 23.95
CA ASN A 177 6.51 2.94 23.63
C ASN A 177 6.50 3.69 22.29
N ILE A 178 5.37 4.33 21.97
CA ILE A 178 5.21 5.07 20.72
C ILE A 178 6.22 6.20 20.65
N ARG A 179 6.99 6.24 19.58
CA ARG A 179 7.93 7.30 19.26
C ARG A 179 7.65 7.86 17.88
N ARG A 180 7.41 9.17 17.78
CA ARG A 180 7.32 9.91 16.55
C ARG A 180 8.70 10.09 15.93
N LEU A 181 8.86 9.74 14.66
CA LEU A 181 10.12 9.83 13.92
C LEU A 181 10.25 11.14 13.15
N THR A 182 9.15 11.62 12.59
CA THR A 182 9.09 12.84 11.79
C THR A 182 8.24 13.90 12.48
N ASN A 183 8.49 15.18 12.20
CA ASN A 183 7.80 16.30 12.84
C ASN A 183 7.63 17.47 11.88
N ASN A 184 6.66 17.32 10.98
CA ASN A 184 6.33 18.32 9.97
C ASN A 184 4.82 18.27 9.65
N LYS A 185 4.36 19.01 8.63
CA LYS A 185 2.96 19.02 8.20
C LYS A 185 2.77 18.45 6.80
N TYR A 186 3.76 17.76 6.28
CA TYR A 186 3.66 17.10 4.98
C TYR A 186 2.89 15.79 5.08
N TYR A 187 2.61 15.19 3.94
CA TYR A 187 2.21 13.81 3.85
C TYR A 187 3.46 12.92 3.90
N GLU A 188 3.48 11.94 4.77
CA GLU A 188 4.49 10.90 4.85
C GLU A 188 3.81 9.55 5.01
N ALA A 189 4.07 8.64 4.09
CA ALA A 189 3.46 7.31 4.10
C ALA A 189 4.29 6.30 3.30
N GLU A 190 3.69 5.13 3.04
CA GLU A 190 4.31 4.05 2.26
C GLU A 190 5.64 3.60 2.88
N VAL A 191 5.63 3.47 4.21
CA VAL A 191 6.82 3.24 5.02
C VAL A 191 7.25 1.79 5.00
N THR A 192 8.55 1.56 4.78
CA THR A 192 9.23 0.27 4.94
C THR A 192 10.59 0.46 5.61
N THR A 193 11.26 -0.63 5.96
CA THR A 193 12.61 -0.57 6.54
C THR A 193 13.59 -1.41 5.75
N SER A 194 14.89 -1.06 5.79
CA SER A 194 15.93 -1.94 5.30
C SER A 194 15.94 -3.26 6.08
N LEU A 195 16.38 -4.35 5.45
CA LEU A 195 16.40 -5.68 6.07
C LEU A 195 17.32 -5.78 7.30
N ASP A 196 18.30 -4.88 7.42
CA ASP A 196 19.15 -4.76 8.62
C ASP A 196 18.56 -3.84 9.71
N GLY A 197 17.34 -3.32 9.49
CA GLY A 197 16.59 -2.47 10.42
C GLY A 197 17.20 -1.08 10.66
N LYS A 198 18.21 -0.65 9.90
CA LYS A 198 18.91 0.62 10.18
C LYS A 198 18.28 1.81 9.46
N TRP A 199 17.63 1.59 8.33
CA TRP A 199 17.06 2.63 7.47
C TRP A 199 15.55 2.46 7.33
N VAL A 200 14.88 3.59 7.24
CA VAL A 200 13.46 3.72 6.89
C VAL A 200 13.38 4.32 5.50
N PHE A 201 12.55 3.74 4.62
CA PHE A 201 12.20 4.27 3.31
C PHE A 201 10.73 4.66 3.30
N PHE A 202 10.39 5.80 2.72
CA PHE A 202 9.03 6.32 2.73
C PHE A 202 8.78 7.31 1.60
N GLY A 203 7.52 7.53 1.26
CA GLY A 203 7.08 8.62 0.40
C GLY A 203 6.83 9.88 1.23
N ARG A 204 7.31 11.04 0.76
CA ARG A 204 6.98 12.36 1.34
C ARG A 204 6.50 13.28 0.24
N GLN A 205 5.35 13.92 0.45
CA GLN A 205 4.84 14.92 -0.47
C GLN A 205 5.07 16.33 0.06
N ILE A 206 5.82 17.11 -0.69
CA ILE A 206 6.07 18.54 -0.43
C ILE A 206 5.52 19.36 -1.61
N ASP A 207 4.62 20.29 -1.35
CA ASP A 207 4.02 21.17 -2.36
C ASP A 207 3.38 20.38 -3.53
N GLY A 208 2.70 19.28 -3.20
CA GLY A 208 2.04 18.42 -4.18
C GLY A 208 3.00 17.57 -5.03
N LYS A 209 4.25 17.41 -4.59
CA LYS A 209 5.26 16.56 -5.22
C LYS A 209 5.66 15.44 -4.29
N LEU A 210 5.36 14.21 -4.69
CA LEU A 210 5.69 13.00 -3.96
C LEU A 210 7.04 12.47 -4.43
N ASP A 211 7.98 12.36 -3.51
CA ASP A 211 9.31 11.78 -3.74
C ASP A 211 9.60 10.68 -2.69
N ILE A 212 10.53 9.79 -3.02
CA ILE A 212 11.03 8.79 -2.09
C ILE A 212 12.16 9.38 -1.25
N TRP A 213 12.07 9.16 0.04
CA TRP A 213 13.02 9.57 1.06
C TRP A 213 13.54 8.38 1.86
N LYS A 214 14.66 8.55 2.51
CA LYS A 214 15.16 7.65 3.56
C LYS A 214 15.62 8.42 4.79
N MET A 215 15.61 7.75 5.93
CA MET A 215 16.23 8.22 7.17
C MET A 215 16.71 7.03 8.00
N ARG A 216 17.49 7.28 9.03
CA ARG A 216 17.79 6.22 10.02
C ARG A 216 16.56 5.90 10.86
N ILE A 217 16.52 4.68 11.41
CA ILE A 217 15.42 4.23 12.27
C ILE A 217 15.27 5.08 13.55
N ASP A 218 16.27 5.86 13.90
CA ASP A 218 16.22 6.83 15.00
C ASP A 218 15.69 8.21 14.57
N GLY A 219 15.23 8.38 13.32
CA GLY A 219 14.71 9.63 12.78
C GLY A 219 15.79 10.61 12.33
N THR A 220 17.07 10.22 12.33
CA THR A 220 18.18 11.08 11.89
C THR A 220 18.59 10.80 10.44
N ALA A 221 19.47 11.66 9.89
CA ALA A 221 20.07 11.51 8.57
C ALA A 221 19.02 11.38 7.44
N GLU A 222 17.98 12.20 7.47
CA GLU A 222 17.01 12.29 6.37
C GLU A 222 17.70 12.65 5.06
N GLN A 223 17.31 11.95 4.00
CA GLN A 223 17.82 12.14 2.65
C GLN A 223 16.72 11.87 1.63
N GLN A 224 16.52 12.80 0.71
CA GLN A 224 15.70 12.60 -0.48
C GLN A 224 16.44 11.71 -1.46
N LEU A 225 15.75 10.73 -2.06
CA LEU A 225 16.32 9.79 -3.03
C LEU A 225 15.92 10.10 -4.46
N THR A 226 14.71 10.65 -4.68
CA THR A 226 14.22 10.98 -6.01
C THR A 226 13.97 12.49 -6.13
N PHE A 227 14.19 13.06 -7.33
CA PHE A 227 14.17 14.51 -7.58
C PHE A 227 13.54 14.87 -8.92
N THR A 228 12.63 14.07 -9.41
CA THR A 228 12.08 14.22 -10.77
C THR A 228 10.96 15.25 -10.81
N PRO A 229 11.02 16.28 -11.68
CA PRO A 229 10.05 17.38 -11.65
C PRO A 229 8.62 17.01 -12.00
N ASP A 230 8.43 16.07 -12.95
CA ASP A 230 7.10 15.66 -13.47
C ASP A 230 6.64 14.29 -12.94
N TRP A 231 7.54 13.50 -12.34
CA TRP A 231 7.20 12.21 -11.79
C TRP A 231 6.79 12.31 -10.31
N GLN A 232 5.93 11.40 -9.93
CA GLN A 232 5.55 11.12 -8.54
C GLN A 232 6.02 9.70 -8.24
N GLU A 233 6.77 9.50 -7.17
CA GLU A 233 7.34 8.20 -6.80
C GLU A 233 6.84 7.78 -5.43
N GLY A 234 6.47 6.50 -5.31
CA GLY A 234 5.97 5.98 -4.04
C GLY A 234 6.09 4.47 -3.92
N ALA A 235 5.66 3.95 -2.78
CA ALA A 235 5.72 2.55 -2.38
C ALA A 235 7.13 1.94 -2.49
N PRO A 236 8.15 2.53 -1.85
CA PRO A 236 9.48 1.94 -1.82
C PRO A 236 9.48 0.67 -0.98
N TYR A 237 9.91 -0.45 -1.57
CA TYR A 237 10.04 -1.72 -0.89
C TYR A 237 11.47 -2.26 -1.06
N PRO A 238 12.15 -2.72 0.01
CA PRO A 238 13.53 -3.19 -0.08
C PRO A 238 13.64 -4.57 -0.75
N ALA A 239 14.64 -4.72 -1.60
CA ALA A 239 14.98 -5.99 -2.19
C ALA A 239 15.74 -6.89 -1.20
N PRO A 240 15.69 -8.24 -1.36
CA PRO A 240 16.40 -9.18 -0.51
C PRO A 240 17.93 -9.01 -0.48
N ASP A 241 18.52 -8.36 -1.49
CA ASP A 241 19.95 -8.06 -1.53
C ASP A 241 20.39 -6.93 -0.60
N GLY A 242 19.44 -6.22 0.03
CA GLY A 242 19.68 -5.10 0.91
C GLY A 242 20.30 -3.86 0.24
N LYS A 243 20.40 -3.87 -1.10
CA LYS A 243 21.05 -2.83 -1.91
C LYS A 243 20.09 -2.09 -2.82
N HIS A 244 18.92 -2.66 -3.11
CA HIS A 244 17.96 -2.08 -4.03
C HIS A 244 16.60 -1.89 -3.37
N LEU A 245 15.83 -1.00 -3.96
CA LEU A 245 14.40 -0.77 -3.70
C LEU A 245 13.63 -1.05 -4.99
N ILE A 246 12.42 -1.57 -4.86
CA ILE A 246 11.39 -1.52 -5.90
C ILE A 246 10.38 -0.44 -5.53
N PHE A 247 9.84 0.27 -6.52
CA PHE A 247 8.88 1.33 -6.30
C PHE A 247 8.03 1.57 -7.55
N ARG A 248 6.92 2.28 -7.42
CA ARG A 248 6.12 2.74 -8.55
C ARG A 248 6.33 4.23 -8.81
N ALA A 249 6.15 4.63 -10.06
CA ALA A 249 6.12 6.03 -10.43
C ALA A 249 5.12 6.30 -11.56
N TRP A 250 4.59 7.53 -11.59
CA TRP A 250 3.68 8.03 -12.62
C TRP A 250 3.96 9.49 -12.93
N LYS A 251 3.57 9.93 -14.12
CA LYS A 251 3.73 11.34 -14.50
C LYS A 251 2.54 12.17 -14.02
N LYS A 252 2.83 13.26 -13.35
CA LYS A 252 1.84 14.26 -12.94
C LYS A 252 1.11 14.85 -14.14
N SER A 253 1.83 15.12 -15.23
CA SER A 253 1.25 15.60 -16.50
C SER A 253 0.24 14.63 -17.11
N ASP A 254 0.50 13.32 -17.06
CA ASP A 254 -0.47 12.31 -17.51
C ASP A 254 -1.72 12.28 -16.63
N LYS A 255 -1.57 12.34 -15.34
CA LYS A 255 -2.70 12.39 -14.39
C LYS A 255 -3.57 13.62 -14.64
N LEU A 256 -2.96 14.80 -14.81
CA LEU A 256 -3.67 16.03 -15.10
C LEU A 256 -4.43 15.95 -16.44
N ARG A 257 -3.80 15.47 -17.50
CA ARG A 257 -4.43 15.25 -18.80
C ARG A 257 -5.63 14.30 -18.70
N ILE A 258 -5.48 13.17 -18.04
CA ILE A 258 -6.56 12.17 -17.83
C ILE A 258 -7.72 12.80 -17.05
N ASN A 259 -7.44 13.59 -16.02
CA ASN A 259 -8.48 14.26 -15.25
C ASN A 259 -9.24 15.28 -16.09
N GLU A 260 -8.57 16.06 -16.97
CA GLU A 260 -9.24 16.99 -17.89
C GLU A 260 -10.07 16.24 -18.95
N GLU A 261 -9.57 15.16 -19.52
CA GLU A 261 -10.31 14.29 -20.43
C GLU A 261 -11.56 13.69 -19.77
N TYR A 262 -11.43 13.26 -18.51
CA TYR A 262 -12.57 12.77 -17.73
C TYR A 262 -13.64 13.87 -17.53
N LYS A 263 -13.23 15.07 -17.13
CA LYS A 263 -14.16 16.20 -17.00
C LYS A 263 -14.88 16.53 -18.31
N ALA A 264 -14.19 16.42 -19.44
CA ALA A 264 -14.72 16.74 -20.74
C ALA A 264 -15.65 15.64 -21.33
N THR A 265 -15.35 14.38 -21.06
CA THR A 265 -15.98 13.25 -21.75
C THR A 265 -16.75 12.29 -20.84
N GLY A 266 -16.55 12.33 -19.53
CA GLY A 266 -17.05 11.37 -18.55
C GLY A 266 -16.42 9.97 -18.67
N LYS A 267 -15.39 9.80 -19.51
CA LYS A 267 -14.71 8.51 -19.71
C LYS A 267 -13.53 8.38 -18.74
N HIS A 268 -13.56 7.38 -17.89
CA HIS A 268 -12.45 7.06 -17.03
C HIS A 268 -11.30 6.40 -17.80
N GLN A 269 -10.11 6.87 -17.55
CA GLN A 269 -8.85 6.24 -17.92
C GLN A 269 -7.99 6.08 -16.68
N GLN A 270 -7.22 5.00 -16.63
CA GLN A 270 -6.26 4.81 -15.55
C GLN A 270 -4.99 5.61 -15.84
N THR A 271 -4.40 6.18 -14.81
CA THR A 271 -3.08 6.83 -14.92
C THR A 271 -2.03 5.74 -15.13
N PRO A 272 -1.26 5.77 -16.24
CA PRO A 272 -0.18 4.82 -16.41
C PRO A 272 0.84 4.92 -15.27
N MET A 273 1.18 3.78 -14.68
CA MET A 273 2.21 3.69 -13.66
C MET A 273 3.24 2.65 -14.07
N THR A 274 4.50 2.97 -13.91
CA THR A 274 5.63 2.07 -14.19
C THR A 274 6.29 1.66 -12.89
N ILE A 275 6.64 0.39 -12.78
CA ILE A 275 7.42 -0.14 -11.67
C ILE A 275 8.90 -0.06 -12.02
N PHE A 276 9.69 0.42 -11.07
CA PHE A 276 11.14 0.59 -11.18
C PHE A 276 11.85 -0.10 -10.03
N THR A 277 13.13 -0.35 -10.23
CA THR A 277 14.08 -0.58 -9.13
C THR A 277 15.15 0.50 -9.16
N MET A 278 15.71 0.81 -8.00
CA MET A 278 16.89 1.68 -7.84
C MET A 278 17.74 1.17 -6.68
N THR A 279 18.97 1.64 -6.56
CA THR A 279 19.78 1.37 -5.38
C THR A 279 19.24 2.14 -4.15
N THR A 280 19.59 1.71 -2.94
CA THR A 280 19.15 2.37 -1.69
C THR A 280 19.76 3.76 -1.48
N ASP A 281 20.60 4.22 -2.38
CA ASP A 281 21.10 5.60 -2.43
C ASP A 281 20.49 6.45 -3.56
N GLY A 282 19.47 5.91 -4.27
CA GLY A 282 18.71 6.64 -5.30
C GLY A 282 19.34 6.61 -6.68
N THR A 283 20.31 5.72 -6.95
CA THR A 283 20.97 5.59 -8.26
C THR A 283 20.53 4.33 -9.01
N ASP A 284 21.02 4.14 -10.24
CA ASP A 284 20.73 2.99 -11.12
C ASP A 284 19.22 2.65 -11.24
N VAL A 285 18.42 3.63 -11.62
CA VAL A 285 16.98 3.47 -11.80
C VAL A 285 16.69 2.65 -13.05
N GLN A 286 16.00 1.51 -12.88
CA GLN A 286 15.70 0.57 -13.97
C GLN A 286 14.21 0.25 -14.03
N PRO A 287 13.52 0.41 -15.18
CA PRO A 287 12.14 0.00 -15.34
C PRO A 287 12.00 -1.53 -15.30
N ARG A 288 10.91 -2.01 -14.68
CA ARG A 288 10.56 -3.42 -14.54
C ARG A 288 9.24 -3.78 -15.23
N THR A 289 8.37 -2.80 -15.47
CA THR A 289 7.16 -2.98 -16.29
C THR A 289 7.24 -2.12 -17.55
N PHE A 290 6.65 -2.64 -18.65
CA PHE A 290 6.76 -2.05 -19.98
C PHE A 290 5.38 -1.88 -20.65
N THR A 291 4.34 -1.75 -19.84
CA THR A 291 2.97 -1.51 -20.31
C THR A 291 2.54 -0.08 -19.97
N LYS A 292 1.50 0.40 -20.66
CA LYS A 292 0.86 1.69 -20.36
C LYS A 292 -0.29 1.55 -19.34
N ASP A 293 -0.34 0.43 -18.66
CA ASP A 293 -1.36 0.18 -17.63
C ASP A 293 -0.96 0.84 -16.32
N MET A 294 -1.90 0.94 -15.40
CA MET A 294 -1.61 1.22 -14.01
C MET A 294 -1.03 -0.05 -13.38
N ASN A 295 0.27 -0.03 -13.07
CA ASN A 295 0.97 -1.07 -12.32
C ASN A 295 1.30 -0.50 -10.93
N TRP A 296 0.73 -1.08 -9.87
CA TRP A 296 0.71 -0.48 -8.55
C TRP A 296 1.19 -1.44 -7.45
N ALA A 297 1.55 -0.89 -6.27
CA ALA A 297 1.91 -1.64 -5.06
C ALA A 297 2.91 -2.79 -5.30
N PRO A 298 4.11 -2.53 -5.84
CA PRO A 298 5.08 -3.59 -6.12
C PRO A 298 5.69 -4.18 -4.86
N PHE A 299 5.94 -5.48 -4.87
CA PHE A 299 6.58 -6.24 -3.80
C PHE A 299 7.57 -7.25 -4.38
N ILE A 300 8.87 -7.17 -4.03
CA ILE A 300 9.86 -8.17 -4.46
C ILE A 300 9.71 -9.42 -3.61
N ALA A 301 9.66 -10.57 -4.27
CA ALA A 301 9.65 -11.85 -3.60
C ALA A 301 11.01 -12.15 -2.91
N PRO A 302 11.01 -13.00 -1.87
CA PRO A 302 12.23 -13.35 -1.13
C PRO A 302 13.34 -13.99 -1.98
N ASP A 303 13.01 -14.55 -3.14
CA ASP A 303 14.00 -15.10 -4.08
C ASP A 303 14.80 -14.01 -4.82
N GLY A 304 14.36 -12.72 -4.75
CA GLY A 304 15.01 -11.61 -5.44
C GLY A 304 15.01 -11.73 -6.97
N GLN A 305 14.20 -12.61 -7.53
CA GLN A 305 14.09 -12.83 -8.98
C GLN A 305 12.70 -12.39 -9.49
N HIS A 306 11.67 -12.55 -8.67
CA HIS A 306 10.29 -12.23 -9.01
C HIS A 306 9.80 -11.05 -8.19
N PHE A 307 8.78 -10.38 -8.71
CA PHE A 307 8.02 -9.38 -8.00
C PHE A 307 6.53 -9.51 -8.28
N PHE A 308 5.73 -9.16 -7.31
CA PHE A 308 4.28 -9.09 -7.40
C PHE A 308 3.86 -7.63 -7.46
N TYR A 309 2.74 -7.36 -8.10
CA TYR A 309 2.17 -6.02 -8.18
C TYR A 309 0.69 -6.09 -8.56
N ASP A 310 -0.02 -5.01 -8.35
CA ASP A 310 -1.41 -4.88 -8.76
C ASP A 310 -1.44 -4.27 -10.16
N ARG A 311 -2.17 -4.90 -11.08
CA ARG A 311 -2.39 -4.39 -12.43
C ARG A 311 -3.87 -4.14 -12.67
N VAL A 312 -4.18 -3.01 -13.27
CA VAL A 312 -5.54 -2.65 -13.62
C VAL A 312 -5.83 -3.04 -15.05
N PHE A 313 -6.79 -3.96 -15.22
CA PHE A 313 -7.28 -4.41 -16.51
C PHE A 313 -8.52 -3.61 -16.96
N ALA A 314 -8.98 -3.86 -18.19
CA ALA A 314 -10.18 -3.23 -18.74
C ALA A 314 -11.40 -3.38 -17.79
N GLY A 315 -12.22 -2.33 -17.69
CA GLY A 315 -13.38 -2.33 -16.81
C GLY A 315 -13.06 -2.01 -15.34
N ASN A 316 -11.88 -1.48 -15.05
CA ASN A 316 -11.41 -1.19 -13.69
C ASN A 316 -11.27 -2.46 -12.82
N ASN A 317 -10.88 -3.56 -13.45
CA ASN A 317 -10.62 -4.84 -12.79
C ASN A 317 -9.18 -4.89 -12.29
N TRP A 318 -9.01 -4.98 -10.98
CA TRP A 318 -7.73 -5.01 -10.29
C TRP A 318 -7.34 -6.43 -9.94
N GLU A 319 -6.17 -6.85 -10.38
CA GLU A 319 -5.66 -8.20 -10.14
C GLU A 319 -4.22 -8.18 -9.71
N VAL A 320 -3.84 -9.14 -8.88
CA VAL A 320 -2.44 -9.40 -8.55
C VAL A 320 -1.76 -10.12 -9.72
N VAL A 321 -0.61 -9.62 -10.09
CA VAL A 321 0.23 -10.14 -11.17
C VAL A 321 1.64 -10.39 -10.62
N MET A 322 2.28 -11.46 -11.07
CA MET A 322 3.69 -11.75 -10.83
C MET A 322 4.48 -11.56 -12.12
N ASN A 323 5.70 -11.02 -12.03
CA ASN A 323 6.62 -10.95 -13.14
C ASN A 323 8.05 -11.24 -12.69
N ASP A 324 8.92 -11.57 -13.66
CA ASP A 324 10.34 -11.73 -13.46
C ASP A 324 11.05 -10.37 -13.49
N LEU A 325 11.91 -10.08 -12.53
CA LEU A 325 12.76 -8.87 -12.53
C LEU A 325 13.71 -8.80 -13.72
N ALA A 326 14.08 -9.94 -14.30
CA ALA A 326 14.83 -10.01 -15.55
C ALA A 326 13.97 -9.71 -16.79
N GLY A 327 12.66 -9.55 -16.63
CA GLY A 327 11.69 -9.33 -17.70
C GLY A 327 11.15 -10.63 -18.29
N GLY A 328 9.89 -10.60 -18.69
CA GLY A 328 9.15 -11.75 -19.22
C GLY A 328 7.69 -11.36 -19.42
N GLU A 329 6.85 -12.35 -19.74
CA GLU A 329 5.42 -12.16 -19.79
C GLU A 329 4.85 -12.21 -18.37
N PRO A 330 4.07 -11.20 -17.96
CA PRO A 330 3.44 -11.18 -16.64
C PRO A 330 2.45 -12.35 -16.47
N GLN A 331 2.48 -12.97 -15.31
CA GLN A 331 1.54 -14.01 -14.92
C GLN A 331 0.47 -13.44 -14.00
N GLN A 332 -0.79 -13.49 -14.42
CA GLN A 332 -1.92 -13.14 -13.55
C GLN A 332 -2.08 -14.21 -12.47
N ILE A 333 -2.24 -13.78 -11.22
CA ILE A 333 -2.29 -14.65 -10.02
C ILE A 333 -3.70 -14.72 -9.44
N THR A 334 -4.44 -13.61 -9.45
CA THR A 334 -5.82 -13.55 -8.98
C THR A 334 -6.80 -13.36 -10.14
N TYR A 335 -8.06 -13.76 -9.92
CA TYR A 335 -9.09 -13.75 -10.96
C TYR A 335 -10.43 -13.35 -10.32
N ASN A 336 -10.61 -12.08 -10.00
CA ASN A 336 -11.82 -11.54 -9.38
C ASN A 336 -12.47 -10.51 -10.32
N LYS A 337 -13.77 -10.20 -10.15
CA LYS A 337 -14.47 -9.14 -10.90
C LYS A 337 -14.42 -7.78 -10.21
N GLY A 338 -13.60 -7.62 -9.22
CA GLY A 338 -13.53 -6.42 -8.40
C GLY A 338 -12.10 -5.97 -8.16
N PHE A 339 -11.81 -5.73 -6.91
CA PHE A 339 -10.49 -5.37 -6.45
C PHE A 339 -9.82 -6.56 -5.79
N ASP A 340 -8.67 -6.95 -6.33
CA ASP A 340 -7.64 -7.73 -5.68
C ASP A 340 -6.33 -6.94 -5.75
N GLY A 341 -5.72 -6.66 -4.61
CA GLY A 341 -4.52 -5.84 -4.59
C GLY A 341 -3.85 -5.72 -3.22
N PHE A 342 -2.84 -4.87 -3.10
CA PHE A 342 -1.96 -4.76 -1.94
C PHE A 342 -1.26 -6.08 -1.62
N VAL A 343 -0.69 -6.68 -2.63
CA VAL A 343 -0.01 -7.96 -2.45
C VAL A 343 1.27 -7.81 -1.65
N SER A 344 1.47 -8.69 -0.69
CA SER A 344 2.74 -8.88 0.02
C SER A 344 3.04 -10.37 0.18
N VAL A 345 4.31 -10.72 0.23
CA VAL A 345 4.76 -12.13 0.32
C VAL A 345 5.37 -12.39 1.69
N SER A 346 5.10 -13.56 2.25
CA SER A 346 5.74 -14.02 3.49
C SER A 346 7.26 -14.15 3.33
N TRP A 347 8.00 -14.01 4.40
CA TRP A 347 9.47 -14.05 4.37
C TRP A 347 10.03 -15.38 3.87
N ASP A 348 9.25 -16.48 4.04
CA ASP A 348 9.60 -17.81 3.51
C ASP A 348 9.13 -18.05 2.07
N GLY A 349 8.44 -17.09 1.44
CA GLY A 349 7.96 -17.17 0.07
C GLY A 349 6.84 -18.19 -0.19
N LYS A 350 6.17 -18.67 0.87
CA LYS A 350 5.13 -19.71 0.73
C LYS A 350 3.72 -19.17 0.74
N LYS A 351 3.53 -17.97 1.27
CA LYS A 351 2.20 -17.32 1.37
C LYS A 351 2.26 -15.92 0.82
N ALA A 352 1.16 -15.46 0.25
CA ALA A 352 0.92 -14.07 -0.07
C ALA A 352 -0.32 -13.57 0.67
N LEU A 353 -0.26 -12.32 1.13
CA LEU A 353 -1.43 -11.57 1.59
C LEU A 353 -1.89 -10.65 0.45
N PHE A 354 -3.19 -10.47 0.34
CA PHE A 354 -3.77 -9.44 -0.54
C PHE A 354 -5.15 -9.04 -0.02
N GLY A 355 -5.59 -7.84 -0.39
CA GLY A 355 -6.94 -7.36 -0.12
C GLY A 355 -7.88 -7.76 -1.24
N ARG A 356 -9.04 -8.35 -0.93
CA ARG A 356 -10.12 -8.65 -1.89
C ARG A 356 -11.40 -7.95 -1.48
N SER A 357 -12.04 -7.27 -2.43
CA SER A 357 -13.38 -6.73 -2.25
C SER A 357 -14.43 -7.84 -2.30
N LEU A 358 -15.31 -7.88 -1.30
CA LEU A 358 -16.44 -8.80 -1.24
C LEU A 358 -17.77 -8.11 -1.64
N GLY A 359 -17.77 -6.80 -1.84
CA GLY A 359 -18.94 -6.02 -2.23
C GLY A 359 -18.95 -5.70 -3.74
N SER A 360 -20.06 -5.17 -4.21
CA SER A 360 -20.27 -4.78 -5.63
C SER A 360 -19.58 -3.46 -6.01
N GLY A 361 -18.98 -2.73 -5.05
CA GLY A 361 -18.26 -1.48 -5.29
C GLY A 361 -16.75 -1.69 -5.29
N PHE A 362 -16.02 -0.84 -6.02
CA PHE A 362 -14.58 -0.79 -5.98
C PHE A 362 -14.09 -0.62 -4.53
N MET A 363 -13.24 -1.54 -4.05
CA MET A 363 -12.70 -1.60 -2.68
C MET A 363 -13.76 -1.61 -1.57
N SER A 364 -15.02 -1.92 -1.90
CA SER A 364 -16.07 -2.01 -0.90
C SER A 364 -15.99 -3.34 -0.16
N ASN A 365 -16.18 -3.30 1.17
CA ASN A 365 -16.13 -4.48 2.02
C ASN A 365 -14.84 -5.31 1.78
N ILE A 366 -13.69 -4.64 1.88
CA ILE A 366 -12.37 -5.24 1.62
C ILE A 366 -11.91 -6.06 2.81
N HIS A 367 -11.40 -7.25 2.55
CA HIS A 367 -10.84 -8.14 3.55
C HIS A 367 -9.48 -8.68 3.12
N THR A 368 -8.64 -9.00 4.08
CA THR A 368 -7.35 -9.63 3.83
C THR A 368 -7.49 -11.13 3.61
N PHE A 369 -6.90 -11.60 2.54
CA PHE A 369 -6.83 -13.01 2.16
C PHE A 369 -5.39 -13.51 2.23
N VAL A 370 -5.25 -14.79 2.52
CA VAL A 370 -4.00 -15.55 2.39
C VAL A 370 -4.10 -16.44 1.16
N MET A 371 -3.08 -16.40 0.34
CA MET A 371 -2.90 -17.29 -0.80
C MET A 371 -1.71 -18.24 -0.54
N ASP A 372 -1.87 -19.51 -0.83
CA ASP A 372 -0.75 -20.47 -0.87
C ASP A 372 -0.03 -20.32 -2.20
N ILE A 373 1.20 -19.78 -2.16
CA ILE A 373 2.06 -19.57 -3.32
C ILE A 373 3.27 -20.50 -3.33
N SER A 374 3.26 -21.56 -2.52
CA SER A 374 4.39 -22.51 -2.41
C SER A 374 4.78 -23.10 -3.75
N SER A 375 3.85 -23.30 -4.67
CA SER A 375 4.09 -23.82 -6.01
C SER A 375 4.84 -22.86 -6.95
N LEU A 376 4.90 -21.57 -6.62
CA LEU A 376 5.61 -20.55 -7.41
C LEU A 376 7.12 -20.57 -7.16
N ASN A 377 7.59 -21.23 -6.09
CA ASN A 377 9.01 -21.36 -5.74
C ASN A 377 9.76 -20.03 -5.62
N VAL A 378 9.13 -19.04 -5.01
CA VAL A 378 9.68 -17.68 -4.83
C VAL A 378 10.32 -17.44 -3.46
N GLY A 379 10.67 -18.52 -2.76
CA GLY A 379 11.28 -18.49 -1.43
C GLY A 379 12.76 -18.13 -1.43
N PRO A 380 13.31 -17.78 -0.23
CA PRO A 380 14.69 -17.35 -0.08
C PRO A 380 15.71 -18.42 -0.43
N GLU A 381 15.34 -19.70 -0.45
CA GLU A 381 16.18 -20.82 -0.91
C GLU A 381 16.56 -20.71 -2.40
N ASN A 382 15.79 -19.94 -3.18
CA ASN A 382 16.02 -19.68 -4.59
C ASN A 382 16.76 -18.35 -4.85
N TYR A 383 17.14 -17.63 -3.78
CA TYR A 383 17.84 -16.36 -3.89
C TYR A 383 19.26 -16.53 -4.43
N LYS A 384 19.61 -15.76 -5.48
CA LYS A 384 20.89 -15.85 -6.20
C LYS A 384 21.95 -14.84 -5.74
N GLY A 385 21.76 -14.19 -4.61
CA GLY A 385 22.70 -13.22 -4.03
C GLY A 385 22.58 -11.79 -4.56
N SER A 386 21.77 -11.55 -5.60
CA SER A 386 21.45 -10.22 -6.12
C SER A 386 20.15 -10.25 -6.93
N ILE A 387 19.53 -9.10 -7.12
CA ILE A 387 18.47 -8.97 -8.11
C ILE A 387 19.05 -8.85 -9.52
N PRO A 388 18.29 -9.19 -10.58
CA PRO A 388 18.69 -8.94 -11.96
C PRO A 388 18.97 -7.45 -12.20
N PRO A 389 20.12 -7.07 -12.79
CA PRO A 389 20.47 -5.67 -12.94
C PRO A 389 19.53 -4.92 -13.89
N ARG A 390 19.01 -5.61 -14.90
CA ARG A 390 18.09 -5.03 -15.90
C ARG A 390 17.06 -6.05 -16.33
N ALA A 391 15.88 -5.55 -16.71
CA ALA A 391 14.86 -6.35 -17.37
C ALA A 391 15.09 -6.38 -18.88
N LYS A 392 14.83 -7.54 -19.50
CA LYS A 392 14.74 -7.67 -20.96
C LYS A 392 13.49 -6.94 -21.44
N ARG A 393 13.68 -6.02 -22.35
CA ARG A 393 12.59 -5.25 -22.95
C ARG A 393 11.81 -6.09 -23.95
N PRO A 394 10.47 -5.99 -24.01
CA PRO A 394 9.67 -6.66 -25.04
C PRO A 394 10.08 -6.21 -26.45
N ALA A 395 9.92 -7.11 -27.43
CA ALA A 395 10.17 -6.78 -28.83
C ALA A 395 9.27 -5.62 -29.28
N GLY A 396 9.86 -4.62 -29.96
CA GLY A 396 9.13 -3.44 -30.44
C GLY A 396 8.81 -2.40 -29.38
N TRP A 397 9.25 -2.61 -28.12
CA TRP A 397 9.10 -1.57 -27.10
C TRP A 397 9.99 -0.36 -27.44
N VAL A 398 9.36 0.82 -27.49
CA VAL A 398 10.04 2.08 -27.70
C VAL A 398 10.13 2.78 -26.35
N GLU A 399 11.35 3.12 -25.94
CA GLU A 399 11.57 3.85 -24.68
C GLU A 399 10.85 5.21 -24.75
N ASP A 400 9.99 5.46 -23.78
CA ASP A 400 9.49 6.81 -23.58
C ASP A 400 10.71 7.69 -23.26
N PRO A 401 10.96 8.77 -24.03
CA PRO A 401 12.09 9.68 -23.76
C PRO A 401 12.12 10.18 -22.32
N ALA A 402 10.97 10.30 -21.68
CA ALA A 402 10.86 10.70 -20.28
C ALA A 402 11.34 9.61 -19.28
N LEU A 403 11.30 8.33 -19.66
CA LEU A 403 11.91 7.26 -18.84
C LEU A 403 13.44 7.33 -18.87
N LYS A 404 14.02 7.72 -20.01
CA LYS A 404 15.45 7.97 -20.12
C LYS A 404 15.89 9.13 -19.22
N ASP A 405 15.14 10.22 -19.25
CA ASP A 405 15.39 11.38 -18.39
C ASP A 405 15.26 11.04 -16.88
N PHE A 406 14.39 10.09 -16.53
CA PHE A 406 14.20 9.65 -15.15
C PHE A 406 15.46 8.98 -14.59
N GLY A 407 16.06 8.05 -15.34
CA GLY A 407 17.30 7.39 -14.94
C GLY A 407 18.53 8.30 -14.95
N ASP A 408 18.62 9.21 -15.92
CA ASP A 408 19.79 10.08 -16.11
C ASP A 408 19.86 11.22 -15.08
N ARG A 409 18.75 11.65 -14.51
CA ARG A 409 18.69 12.77 -13.54
C ARG A 409 18.98 12.37 -12.10
N LEU A 410 18.76 11.11 -11.75
CA LEU A 410 19.05 10.58 -10.41
C LEU A 410 20.53 10.23 -10.18
N GLY A 411 21.32 10.20 -11.24
CA GLY A 411 22.77 9.89 -11.18
C GLY A 411 23.69 11.11 -11.14
N LYS A 412 23.18 12.32 -10.85
CA LYS A 412 24.00 13.56 -10.81
C LYS A 412 23.95 14.26 -9.47
#